data_67ebb87e19e6285605d4cfc7a6188d89
#
_entry.id   67ebb87e19e6285605d4cfc7a6188d89
#
_cell.length_a   1.000
_cell.length_b   1.000
_cell.length_c   1.000
_cell.angle_alpha   90.00
_cell.angle_beta   90.00
_cell.angle_gamma   90.00
#
_symmetry.space_group_name_H-M   'P 1'
#
loop_
_entity.id
_entity.type
_entity.pdbx_description
1 polymer ?
#
loop_
_entity_poly.entity_id
_entity_poly.type
_entity_poly.pdbx_seq_one_letter_code
_entity_poly.pdbx_strand_id
1 'polypeptide(L)'
;MKERSIFSRIKQTCILLALLTTTICQAQNVSNLPVPAPHQLKWHEAELGVVFHYDLHVFDGQIYGQGNNRINPVEDYNIFNPTQLNTDQWIEAAKAAGAKFAILTATHETGFGLWQSDVNPYCLKAVKWRDGKGDIVRDFVNSCRKYGIQPGIYIGIRWNSLLGIHNFKAEGEGEFARNRQIWYRHLCEKMVTELCTRYGELFMIWFDGGADDPKGMGPDVEPIVNKYQPNCLFYHNVSRADLRWGGSESGTVGYPCWSTFPYPYSHSNATDGVQDHNKLLAHGDPEGLSLIHI
;
A
#
# COMPACT_ATOMS: atom_id res chain seq x y z
N MET A 1 -0.24 -65.95 36.15
CA MET A 1 -0.71 -65.42 34.89
C MET A 1 -1.46 -64.06 34.98
N LYS A 2 -2.09 -63.67 36.09
CA LYS A 2 -2.82 -62.42 36.24
C LYS A 2 -1.92 -61.17 36.39
N GLU A 3 -0.77 -61.25 37.01
CA GLU A 3 0.12 -60.10 37.24
C GLU A 3 0.77 -59.55 35.98
N ARG A 4 1.13 -60.40 35.02
CA ARG A 4 1.70 -59.91 33.72
C ARG A 4 0.72 -59.11 32.91
N SER A 5 -0.59 -59.33 33.04
CA SER A 5 -1.65 -58.57 32.33
C SER A 5 -1.84 -57.17 32.91
N ILE A 6 -1.68 -56.96 34.20
CA ILE A 6 -1.81 -55.70 34.89
C ILE A 6 -0.64 -54.75 34.52
N PHE A 7 0.59 -55.24 34.54
CA PHE A 7 1.77 -54.46 34.15
C PHE A 7 1.76 -54.03 32.68
N SER A 8 1.23 -54.91 31.81
CA SER A 8 1.09 -54.56 30.38
C SER A 8 0.07 -53.44 30.17
N ARG A 9 -1.06 -53.44 30.87
CA ARG A 9 -2.09 -52.41 30.80
C ARG A 9 -1.61 -51.08 31.37
N ILE A 10 -0.89 -51.09 32.49
CA ILE A 10 -0.29 -49.88 33.08
C ILE A 10 0.73 -49.24 32.13
N LYS A 11 1.59 -50.02 31.48
CA LYS A 11 2.53 -49.49 30.46
C LYS A 11 1.82 -48.87 29.26
N GLN A 12 0.78 -49.51 28.77
CA GLN A 12 0.00 -48.94 27.64
C GLN A 12 -0.71 -47.63 28.01
N THR A 13 -1.28 -47.55 29.22
CA THR A 13 -1.93 -46.33 29.71
C THR A 13 -0.91 -45.21 29.91
N CYS A 14 0.28 -45.46 30.44
CA CYS A 14 1.34 -44.48 30.60
C CYS A 14 1.86 -43.96 29.24
N ILE A 15 1.98 -44.83 28.24
CA ILE A 15 2.39 -44.44 26.88
C ILE A 15 1.32 -43.57 26.21
N LEU A 16 0.03 -43.90 26.38
CA LEU A 16 -1.07 -43.09 25.87
C LEU A 16 -1.13 -41.68 26.55
N LEU A 17 -0.93 -41.64 27.89
CA LEU A 17 -0.86 -40.34 28.59
C LEU A 17 0.36 -39.51 28.16
N ALA A 18 1.51 -40.12 27.95
CA ALA A 18 2.71 -39.43 27.48
C ALA A 18 2.54 -38.89 26.05
N LEU A 19 1.86 -39.62 25.16
CA LEU A 19 1.51 -39.17 23.82
C LEU A 19 0.48 -38.02 23.83
N LEU A 20 -0.51 -38.06 24.72
CA LEU A 20 -1.47 -36.97 24.91
C LEU A 20 -0.83 -35.70 25.46
N THR A 21 0.11 -35.81 26.40
CA THR A 21 0.82 -34.63 26.95
C THR A 21 1.76 -33.98 25.93
N THR A 22 2.40 -34.76 25.05
CA THR A 22 3.25 -34.22 23.98
C THR A 22 2.44 -33.50 22.89
N THR A 23 1.23 -33.99 22.56
CA THR A 23 0.32 -33.31 21.63
C THR A 23 -0.24 -32.01 22.22
N ILE A 24 -0.51 -31.96 23.53
CA ILE A 24 -0.99 -30.74 24.20
C ILE A 24 0.14 -29.71 24.32
N CYS A 25 1.40 -30.11 24.57
CA CYS A 25 2.53 -29.19 24.56
C CYS A 25 2.84 -28.61 23.16
N GLN A 26 2.64 -29.37 22.10
CA GLN A 26 2.77 -28.82 20.73
C GLN A 26 1.62 -27.86 20.37
N ALA A 27 0.41 -28.11 20.85
CA ALA A 27 -0.72 -27.21 20.65
C ALA A 27 -0.58 -25.85 21.39
N GLN A 28 0.13 -25.85 22.53
CA GLN A 28 0.36 -24.62 23.29
C GLN A 28 1.41 -23.68 22.62
N ASN A 29 2.33 -24.19 21.83
CA ASN A 29 3.30 -23.36 21.10
C ASN A 29 2.74 -22.73 19.82
N VAL A 30 1.57 -23.16 19.35
CA VAL A 30 0.93 -22.57 18.15
C VAL A 30 0.24 -21.23 18.47
N SER A 31 -0.06 -20.96 19.75
CA SER A 31 -0.79 -19.75 20.17
C SER A 31 0.01 -18.44 20.03
N ASN A 32 1.31 -18.50 19.82
CA ASN A 32 2.19 -17.33 19.71
C ASN A 32 2.70 -17.06 18.28
N LEU A 33 2.16 -17.77 17.29
CA LEU A 33 2.51 -17.48 15.91
C LEU A 33 1.82 -16.19 15.45
N PRO A 34 2.50 -15.32 14.71
CA PRO A 34 1.87 -14.14 14.13
C PRO A 34 0.76 -14.58 13.17
N VAL A 35 -0.39 -13.96 13.32
CA VAL A 35 -1.56 -14.19 12.46
C VAL A 35 -1.89 -12.91 11.70
N PRO A 36 -2.29 -13.01 10.42
CA PRO A 36 -2.66 -11.83 9.66
C PRO A 36 -3.90 -11.16 10.27
N ALA A 37 -3.91 -9.84 10.25
CA ALA A 37 -5.13 -9.08 10.55
C ALA A 37 -6.20 -9.34 9.46
N PRO A 38 -7.50 -9.13 9.76
CA PRO A 38 -8.56 -9.44 8.80
C PRO A 38 -8.41 -8.76 7.42
N HIS A 39 -7.91 -7.53 7.37
CA HIS A 39 -7.64 -6.82 6.10
C HIS A 39 -6.43 -7.39 5.35
N GLN A 40 -5.41 -7.88 6.05
CA GLN A 40 -4.27 -8.58 5.45
C GLN A 40 -4.70 -9.94 4.87
N LEU A 41 -5.58 -10.68 5.58
CA LEU A 41 -6.12 -11.94 5.08
C LEU A 41 -6.93 -11.73 3.80
N LYS A 42 -7.82 -10.72 3.77
CA LYS A 42 -8.56 -10.34 2.57
C LYS A 42 -7.65 -10.01 1.37
N TRP A 43 -6.53 -9.34 1.63
CA TRP A 43 -5.56 -9.03 0.58
C TRP A 43 -4.88 -10.30 0.06
N HIS A 44 -4.50 -11.20 0.94
CA HIS A 44 -3.92 -12.49 0.58
C HIS A 44 -4.90 -13.34 -0.26
N GLU A 45 -6.17 -13.39 0.15
CA GLU A 45 -7.23 -14.10 -0.58
C GLU A 45 -7.60 -13.45 -1.92
N ALA A 46 -7.31 -12.17 -2.09
CA ALA A 46 -7.58 -11.46 -3.34
C ALA A 46 -6.64 -11.88 -4.48
N GLU A 47 -5.42 -12.33 -4.17
CA GLU A 47 -4.41 -12.89 -5.08
C GLU A 47 -3.96 -11.98 -6.23
N LEU A 48 -4.89 -11.40 -6.99
CA LEU A 48 -4.59 -10.59 -8.18
C LEU A 48 -5.22 -9.21 -8.10
N GLY A 49 -4.39 -8.18 -8.28
CA GLY A 49 -4.80 -6.79 -8.43
C GLY A 49 -4.22 -6.15 -9.68
N VAL A 50 -4.81 -5.04 -10.10
CA VAL A 50 -4.35 -4.23 -11.24
C VAL A 50 -4.11 -2.80 -10.77
N VAL A 51 -2.98 -2.22 -11.15
CA VAL A 51 -2.69 -0.79 -10.95
C VAL A 51 -2.95 -0.04 -12.25
N PHE A 52 -3.77 1.00 -12.18
CA PHE A 52 -4.01 1.94 -13.25
C PHE A 52 -3.20 3.20 -13.00
N HIS A 53 -2.20 3.41 -13.82
CA HIS A 53 -1.41 4.64 -13.79
C HIS A 53 -2.00 5.65 -14.79
N TYR A 54 -2.44 6.80 -14.28
CA TYR A 54 -2.97 7.88 -15.08
C TYR A 54 -2.53 9.21 -14.49
N ASP A 55 -1.92 10.08 -15.27
CA ASP A 55 -1.33 11.33 -14.80
C ASP A 55 -1.34 12.37 -15.93
N LEU A 56 -1.03 13.59 -15.61
CA LEU A 56 -0.94 14.72 -16.52
C LEU A 56 0.06 14.48 -17.66
N HIS A 57 1.15 13.77 -17.40
CA HIS A 57 2.16 13.42 -18.41
C HIS A 57 1.65 12.53 -19.57
N VAL A 58 0.48 11.91 -19.42
CA VAL A 58 -0.17 11.19 -20.55
C VAL A 58 -0.49 12.13 -21.71
N PHE A 59 -0.58 13.45 -21.46
CA PHE A 59 -1.02 14.47 -22.41
C PHE A 59 0.09 15.42 -22.87
N ASP A 60 1.30 15.38 -22.34
CA ASP A 60 2.37 16.32 -22.67
C ASP A 60 3.12 15.98 -23.95
N GLY A 61 2.86 14.81 -24.53
CA GLY A 61 3.51 14.35 -25.78
C GLY A 61 5.00 14.02 -25.63
N GLN A 62 5.52 14.01 -24.40
CA GLN A 62 6.91 13.69 -24.14
C GLN A 62 7.10 12.18 -23.88
N ILE A 63 8.30 11.71 -24.12
CA ILE A 63 8.70 10.36 -23.66
C ILE A 63 8.79 10.41 -22.15
N TYR A 64 8.07 9.52 -21.47
CA TYR A 64 8.14 9.41 -20.03
C TYR A 64 9.57 9.16 -19.56
N GLY A 65 10.02 10.00 -18.64
CA GLY A 65 11.33 9.87 -18.00
C GLY A 65 11.21 10.23 -16.53
N GLN A 66 11.23 9.22 -15.65
CA GLN A 66 10.99 9.40 -14.23
C GLN A 66 11.87 10.49 -13.61
N GLY A 67 13.16 10.50 -13.90
CA GLY A 67 14.09 11.51 -13.39
C GLY A 67 13.72 12.93 -13.84
N ASN A 68 13.24 13.07 -15.08
CA ASN A 68 12.82 14.36 -15.63
C ASN A 68 11.47 14.79 -15.01
N ASN A 69 10.53 13.89 -14.89
CA ASN A 69 9.19 14.18 -14.38
C ASN A 69 9.20 14.59 -12.90
N ARG A 70 10.19 14.14 -12.14
CA ARG A 70 10.39 14.52 -10.74
C ARG A 70 10.81 15.98 -10.52
N ILE A 71 11.38 16.62 -11.53
CA ILE A 71 11.95 17.96 -11.42
C ILE A 71 11.29 18.99 -12.36
N ASN A 72 10.60 18.54 -13.41
CA ASN A 72 9.95 19.41 -14.37
C ASN A 72 8.44 19.29 -14.27
N PRO A 73 7.75 20.23 -13.62
CA PRO A 73 6.30 20.22 -13.56
C PRO A 73 5.69 20.52 -14.95
N VAL A 74 4.53 19.95 -15.22
CA VAL A 74 3.72 20.34 -16.38
C VAL A 74 3.01 21.64 -16.03
N GLU A 75 3.45 22.76 -16.61
CA GLU A 75 2.94 24.10 -16.28
C GLU A 75 1.52 24.32 -16.80
N ASP A 76 1.24 23.94 -18.06
CA ASP A 76 -0.11 24.00 -18.61
C ASP A 76 -0.91 22.73 -18.32
N TYR A 77 -1.54 22.68 -17.17
CA TYR A 77 -2.40 21.56 -16.79
C TYR A 77 -3.69 21.45 -17.64
N ASN A 78 -4.03 22.44 -18.46
CA ASN A 78 -5.15 22.35 -19.39
C ASN A 78 -4.88 21.48 -20.63
N ILE A 79 -3.66 20.95 -20.78
CA ILE A 79 -3.42 19.86 -21.73
C ILE A 79 -4.19 18.58 -21.32
N PHE A 80 -4.56 18.44 -20.04
CA PHE A 80 -5.38 17.34 -19.55
C PHE A 80 -6.77 17.38 -20.16
N ASN A 81 -6.99 16.60 -21.21
CA ASN A 81 -8.26 16.58 -21.93
C ASN A 81 -8.61 15.17 -22.46
N PRO A 82 -8.87 14.20 -21.60
CA PRO A 82 -9.26 12.87 -22.04
C PRO A 82 -10.66 12.87 -22.68
N THR A 83 -10.72 12.57 -23.98
CA THR A 83 -11.96 12.59 -24.76
C THR A 83 -12.74 11.27 -24.70
N GLN A 84 -12.07 10.17 -24.35
CA GLN A 84 -12.65 8.82 -24.35
C GLN A 84 -12.45 8.10 -23.00
N LEU A 85 -12.27 8.84 -21.91
CA LEU A 85 -12.10 8.24 -20.59
C LEU A 85 -13.35 7.43 -20.21
N ASN A 86 -13.14 6.15 -19.93
CA ASN A 86 -14.19 5.22 -19.50
C ASN A 86 -13.62 4.27 -18.44
N THR A 87 -13.82 4.62 -17.18
CA THR A 87 -13.35 3.81 -16.04
C THR A 87 -14.10 2.47 -15.90
N ASP A 88 -15.32 2.37 -16.41
CA ASP A 88 -16.04 1.10 -16.48
C ASP A 88 -15.28 0.09 -17.34
N GLN A 89 -14.83 0.51 -18.51
CA GLN A 89 -14.04 -0.34 -19.41
C GLN A 89 -12.72 -0.80 -18.78
N TRP A 90 -12.06 0.06 -17.98
CA TRP A 90 -10.87 -0.33 -17.26
C TRP A 90 -11.14 -1.45 -16.26
N ILE A 91 -12.21 -1.31 -15.48
CA ILE A 91 -12.55 -2.27 -14.44
C ILE A 91 -13.14 -3.57 -15.02
N GLU A 92 -13.88 -3.51 -16.11
CA GLU A 92 -14.32 -4.69 -16.85
C GLU A 92 -13.12 -5.51 -17.34
N ALA A 93 -12.10 -4.86 -17.90
CA ALA A 93 -10.87 -5.51 -18.34
C ALA A 93 -10.10 -6.15 -17.17
N ALA A 94 -9.96 -5.43 -16.05
CA ALA A 94 -9.34 -5.96 -14.84
C ALA A 94 -10.09 -7.19 -14.30
N LYS A 95 -11.42 -7.12 -14.25
CA LYS A 95 -12.27 -8.24 -13.84
C LYS A 95 -12.14 -9.44 -14.78
N ALA A 96 -12.10 -9.20 -16.07
CA ALA A 96 -11.91 -10.27 -17.07
C ALA A 96 -10.55 -10.95 -16.93
N ALA A 97 -9.52 -10.22 -16.50
CA ALA A 97 -8.21 -10.78 -16.16
C ALA A 97 -8.19 -11.56 -14.83
N GLY A 98 -9.28 -11.53 -14.04
CA GLY A 98 -9.38 -12.24 -12.76
C GLY A 98 -9.06 -11.38 -11.53
N ALA A 99 -8.79 -10.08 -11.70
CA ALA A 99 -8.48 -9.20 -10.57
C ALA A 99 -9.64 -9.13 -9.57
N LYS A 100 -9.29 -9.00 -8.29
CA LYS A 100 -10.21 -8.82 -7.16
C LYS A 100 -10.17 -7.41 -6.62
N PHE A 101 -9.08 -6.71 -6.83
CA PHE A 101 -8.92 -5.30 -6.47
C PHE A 101 -8.24 -4.53 -7.60
N ALA A 102 -8.42 -3.23 -7.59
CA ALA A 102 -7.75 -2.34 -8.52
C ALA A 102 -7.30 -1.08 -7.79
N ILE A 103 -6.18 -0.52 -8.19
CA ILE A 103 -5.57 0.66 -7.58
C ILE A 103 -5.42 1.74 -8.65
N LEU A 104 -5.85 2.96 -8.36
CA LEU A 104 -5.64 4.12 -9.21
C LEU A 104 -4.58 5.06 -8.61
N THR A 105 -3.65 5.54 -9.42
CA THR A 105 -2.80 6.66 -9.04
C THR A 105 -3.62 7.93 -8.92
N ALA A 106 -4.06 8.29 -7.70
CA ALA A 106 -4.79 9.55 -7.49
C ALA A 106 -3.88 10.78 -7.66
N THR A 107 -2.61 10.64 -7.32
CA THR A 107 -1.53 11.57 -7.62
C THR A 107 -0.21 10.80 -7.73
N HIS A 108 0.69 11.26 -8.59
CA HIS A 108 2.02 10.69 -8.78
C HIS A 108 3.10 11.75 -8.53
N GLU A 109 4.27 11.63 -9.10
CA GLU A 109 5.44 12.50 -8.89
C GLU A 109 5.24 13.94 -9.34
N THR A 110 4.28 14.19 -10.23
CA THR A 110 3.89 15.55 -10.63
C THR A 110 3.26 16.34 -9.50
N GLY A 111 2.59 15.66 -8.57
CA GLY A 111 1.74 16.28 -7.57
C GLY A 111 0.34 16.68 -8.11
N PHE A 112 0.03 16.36 -9.38
CA PHE A 112 -1.29 16.63 -9.94
C PHE A 112 -2.34 15.68 -9.40
N GLY A 113 -3.44 16.22 -8.85
CA GLY A 113 -4.53 15.46 -8.24
C GLY A 113 -5.64 15.11 -9.24
N LEU A 114 -5.97 13.82 -9.36
CA LEU A 114 -7.04 13.33 -10.25
C LEU A 114 -8.44 13.41 -9.63
N TRP A 115 -8.64 14.28 -8.63
CA TRP A 115 -9.92 14.49 -7.94
C TRP A 115 -10.21 15.97 -7.72
N GLN A 116 -11.40 16.26 -7.20
CA GLN A 116 -11.84 17.61 -6.81
C GLN A 116 -11.24 17.99 -5.45
N SER A 117 -9.94 18.32 -5.42
CA SER A 117 -9.31 18.74 -4.18
C SER A 117 -9.70 20.16 -3.78
N ASP A 118 -9.97 20.37 -2.49
CA ASP A 118 -10.15 21.71 -1.92
C ASP A 118 -8.85 22.30 -1.37
N VAL A 119 -7.81 21.48 -1.30
CA VAL A 119 -6.52 21.88 -0.69
C VAL A 119 -5.37 21.89 -1.68
N ASN A 120 -5.41 21.04 -2.71
CA ASN A 120 -4.41 21.02 -3.77
C ASN A 120 -4.90 21.83 -4.98
N PRO A 121 -4.36 23.03 -5.25
CA PRO A 121 -4.76 23.83 -6.41
C PRO A 121 -4.36 23.19 -7.74
N TYR A 122 -3.38 22.28 -7.74
CA TYR A 122 -2.90 21.54 -8.91
C TYR A 122 -3.68 20.22 -9.05
N CYS A 123 -4.92 20.31 -9.50
CA CYS A 123 -5.82 19.17 -9.60
C CYS A 123 -6.90 19.39 -10.68
N LEU A 124 -7.75 18.41 -10.90
CA LEU A 124 -8.84 18.45 -11.89
C LEU A 124 -9.83 19.60 -11.72
N LYS A 125 -9.92 20.19 -10.54
CA LYS A 125 -10.77 21.37 -10.29
C LYS A 125 -10.29 22.60 -11.05
N ALA A 126 -8.99 22.69 -11.36
CA ALA A 126 -8.39 23.79 -12.10
C ALA A 126 -8.39 23.59 -13.62
N VAL A 127 -8.76 22.39 -14.10
CA VAL A 127 -8.72 22.02 -15.52
C VAL A 127 -10.06 22.29 -16.20
N LYS A 128 -10.04 22.75 -17.46
CA LYS A 128 -11.26 22.98 -18.25
C LYS A 128 -12.04 21.72 -18.59
N TRP A 129 -11.40 20.58 -18.56
CA TRP A 129 -12.04 19.30 -18.83
C TRP A 129 -13.25 19.07 -17.90
N ARG A 130 -14.41 18.69 -18.51
CA ARG A 130 -15.70 18.55 -17.81
C ARG A 130 -16.10 19.83 -17.02
N ASP A 131 -15.78 21.00 -17.54
CA ASP A 131 -16.06 22.31 -16.91
C ASP A 131 -15.48 22.43 -15.48
N GLY A 132 -14.29 21.86 -15.24
CA GLY A 132 -13.64 21.84 -13.92
C GLY A 132 -14.32 20.92 -12.89
N LYS A 133 -15.22 20.03 -13.33
CA LYS A 133 -15.98 19.12 -12.45
C LYS A 133 -15.55 17.64 -12.56
N GLY A 134 -14.49 17.37 -13.31
CA GLY A 134 -13.96 16.02 -13.46
C GLY A 134 -13.44 15.46 -12.12
N ASP A 135 -13.75 14.20 -11.83
CA ASP A 135 -13.25 13.47 -10.66
C ASP A 135 -13.02 12.01 -11.06
N ILE A 136 -11.80 11.72 -11.50
CA ILE A 136 -11.44 10.37 -11.99
C ILE A 136 -11.38 9.37 -10.83
N VAL A 137 -10.98 9.82 -9.64
CA VAL A 137 -11.00 8.95 -8.44
C VAL A 137 -12.43 8.50 -8.14
N ARG A 138 -13.41 9.40 -8.25
CA ARG A 138 -14.84 9.10 -8.08
C ARG A 138 -15.33 8.12 -9.14
N ASP A 139 -15.05 8.41 -10.40
CA ASP A 139 -15.44 7.56 -11.52
C ASP A 139 -14.87 6.14 -11.35
N PHE A 140 -13.58 6.04 -11.04
CA PHE A 140 -12.88 4.77 -10.81
C PHE A 140 -13.47 3.97 -9.64
N VAL A 141 -13.66 4.60 -8.48
CA VAL A 141 -14.21 3.93 -7.30
C VAL A 141 -15.64 3.45 -7.56
N ASN A 142 -16.46 4.24 -8.27
CA ASN A 142 -17.80 3.84 -8.65
C ASN A 142 -17.79 2.65 -9.61
N SER A 143 -16.90 2.65 -10.60
CA SER A 143 -16.72 1.51 -11.51
C SER A 143 -16.26 0.26 -10.76
N CYS A 144 -15.30 0.37 -9.85
CA CYS A 144 -14.88 -0.75 -9.01
C CYS A 144 -16.07 -1.38 -8.27
N ARG A 145 -16.89 -0.58 -7.60
CA ARG A 145 -18.06 -1.06 -6.87
C ARG A 145 -19.11 -1.67 -7.78
N LYS A 146 -19.37 -1.05 -8.93
CA LYS A 146 -20.31 -1.55 -9.94
C LYS A 146 -19.96 -2.97 -10.42
N TYR A 147 -18.68 -3.24 -10.60
CA TYR A 147 -18.20 -4.54 -11.12
C TYR A 147 -17.76 -5.52 -10.03
N GLY A 148 -17.87 -5.14 -8.74
CA GLY A 148 -17.48 -5.99 -7.61
C GLY A 148 -15.97 -6.14 -7.43
N ILE A 149 -15.19 -5.15 -7.87
CA ILE A 149 -13.75 -5.03 -7.67
C ILE A 149 -13.51 -4.11 -6.47
N GLN A 150 -12.56 -4.43 -5.61
CA GLN A 150 -12.25 -3.62 -4.44
C GLN A 150 -11.38 -2.42 -4.86
N PRO A 151 -11.75 -1.16 -4.53
CA PRO A 151 -11.00 0.02 -4.92
C PRO A 151 -9.84 0.30 -3.98
N GLY A 152 -8.66 0.54 -4.54
CA GLY A 152 -7.50 1.07 -3.84
C GLY A 152 -7.01 2.37 -4.47
N ILE A 153 -6.26 3.14 -3.72
CA ILE A 153 -5.69 4.42 -4.14
C ILE A 153 -4.19 4.42 -3.89
N TYR A 154 -3.44 4.80 -4.93
CA TYR A 154 -2.02 5.09 -4.84
C TYR A 154 -1.84 6.61 -4.67
N ILE A 155 -0.95 7.01 -3.79
CA ILE A 155 -0.64 8.42 -3.50
C ILE A 155 0.88 8.59 -3.54
N GLY A 156 1.37 9.34 -4.54
CA GLY A 156 2.75 9.76 -4.63
C GLY A 156 2.96 11.03 -3.80
N ILE A 157 3.60 10.91 -2.63
CA ILE A 157 3.93 12.07 -1.78
C ILE A 157 5.44 12.27 -1.62
N ARG A 158 6.23 11.26 -1.91
CA ARG A 158 7.68 11.30 -1.80
C ARG A 158 8.32 12.36 -2.70
N TRP A 159 7.69 12.59 -3.85
CA TRP A 159 8.10 13.54 -4.87
C TRP A 159 6.91 14.45 -5.21
N ASN A 160 7.20 15.69 -5.52
CA ASN A 160 6.22 16.64 -6.07
C ASN A 160 6.96 17.67 -6.89
N SER A 161 6.94 17.53 -8.21
CA SER A 161 7.69 18.41 -9.11
C SER A 161 7.24 19.86 -9.03
N LEU A 162 5.92 20.10 -8.89
CA LEU A 162 5.38 21.46 -8.78
C LEU A 162 5.92 22.17 -7.53
N LEU A 163 6.08 21.47 -6.42
CA LEU A 163 6.52 22.03 -5.16
C LEU A 163 8.04 21.96 -4.97
N GLY A 164 8.77 21.33 -5.90
CA GLY A 164 10.19 21.04 -5.73
C GLY A 164 10.45 20.21 -4.47
N ILE A 165 9.67 19.14 -4.30
CA ILE A 165 9.85 18.18 -3.21
C ILE A 165 10.57 16.97 -3.76
N HIS A 166 11.70 16.66 -3.14
CA HIS A 166 12.52 15.51 -3.49
C HIS A 166 12.77 14.66 -2.25
N ASN A 167 12.31 13.42 -2.31
CA ASN A 167 12.48 12.47 -1.22
C ASN A 167 12.01 13.07 0.12
N PHE A 168 10.75 13.58 0.14
CA PHE A 168 10.07 14.25 1.26
C PHE A 168 10.64 15.62 1.68
N LYS A 169 11.63 16.12 0.99
CA LYS A 169 12.32 17.36 1.37
C LYS A 169 12.16 18.44 0.31
N ALA A 170 11.80 19.65 0.74
CA ALA A 170 11.78 20.84 -0.12
C ALA A 170 13.19 21.24 -0.53
N GLU A 171 13.37 21.51 -1.80
CA GLU A 171 14.64 22.01 -2.35
C GLU A 171 14.98 23.41 -1.82
N GLY A 172 16.30 23.71 -1.82
CA GLY A 172 16.83 24.99 -1.41
C GLY A 172 16.98 25.14 0.09
N GLU A 173 17.30 26.35 0.51
CA GLU A 173 17.60 26.71 1.89
C GLU A 173 16.85 27.99 2.32
N GLY A 174 16.98 28.35 3.59
CA GLY A 174 16.42 29.58 4.13
C GLY A 174 14.94 29.45 4.47
N GLU A 175 14.31 30.62 4.71
CA GLU A 175 12.94 30.71 5.19
C GLU A 175 11.92 30.21 4.17
N PHE A 176 12.13 30.50 2.88
CA PHE A 176 11.23 30.09 1.81
C PHE A 176 11.16 28.56 1.70
N ALA A 177 12.29 27.87 1.75
CA ALA A 177 12.32 26.40 1.72
C ALA A 177 11.66 25.80 2.96
N ARG A 178 11.89 26.38 4.16
CA ARG A 178 11.22 25.95 5.40
C ARG A 178 9.70 26.11 5.33
N ASN A 179 9.21 27.24 4.84
CA ASN A 179 7.77 27.50 4.71
C ASN A 179 7.13 26.55 3.69
N ARG A 180 7.81 26.29 2.57
CA ARG A 180 7.36 25.32 1.56
C ARG A 180 7.33 23.89 2.11
N GLN A 181 8.29 23.50 2.94
CA GLN A 181 8.27 22.21 3.64
C GLN A 181 7.07 22.06 4.57
N ILE A 182 6.78 23.07 5.36
CA ILE A 182 5.61 23.07 6.26
C ILE A 182 4.32 22.98 5.46
N TRP A 183 4.20 23.78 4.40
CA TRP A 183 3.03 23.77 3.53
C TRP A 183 2.83 22.40 2.85
N TYR A 184 3.90 21.82 2.30
CA TYR A 184 3.87 20.50 1.68
C TYR A 184 3.34 19.43 2.66
N ARG A 185 3.82 19.39 3.89
CA ARG A 185 3.34 18.44 4.90
C ARG A 185 1.85 18.57 5.13
N HIS A 186 1.39 19.77 5.40
CA HIS A 186 -0.04 20.03 5.60
C HIS A 186 -0.89 19.74 4.37
N LEU A 187 -0.36 20.03 3.18
CA LEU A 187 -1.04 19.70 1.93
C LEU A 187 -1.24 18.19 1.80
N CYS A 188 -0.20 17.40 2.01
CA CYS A 188 -0.28 15.94 1.95
C CYS A 188 -1.25 15.36 2.98
N GLU A 189 -1.18 15.80 4.23
CA GLU A 189 -2.08 15.36 5.30
C GLU A 189 -3.55 15.66 4.97
N LYS A 190 -3.83 16.83 4.42
CA LYS A 190 -5.18 17.20 3.98
C LYS A 190 -5.64 16.46 2.74
N MET A 191 -4.77 16.26 1.74
CA MET A 191 -5.08 15.44 0.56
C MET A 191 -5.43 14.01 0.95
N VAL A 192 -4.65 13.40 1.85
CA VAL A 192 -4.95 12.06 2.38
C VAL A 192 -6.27 12.04 3.14
N THR A 193 -6.57 13.09 3.93
CA THR A 193 -7.87 13.22 4.60
C THR A 193 -9.02 13.27 3.60
N GLU A 194 -8.90 14.04 2.50
CA GLU A 194 -9.90 14.08 1.45
C GLU A 194 -10.14 12.70 0.82
N LEU A 195 -9.07 12.02 0.45
CA LEU A 195 -9.15 10.70 -0.17
C LEU A 195 -9.73 9.64 0.77
N CYS A 196 -9.38 9.69 2.05
CA CYS A 196 -9.92 8.78 3.06
C CYS A 196 -11.39 9.01 3.41
N THR A 197 -11.93 10.22 3.20
CA THR A 197 -13.28 10.59 3.68
C THR A 197 -14.32 10.71 2.57
N ARG A 198 -13.92 10.94 1.31
CA ARG A 198 -14.85 11.29 0.23
C ARG A 198 -15.30 10.12 -0.63
N TYR A 199 -14.57 9.01 -0.63
CA TYR A 199 -14.77 7.91 -1.58
C TYR A 199 -15.29 6.61 -0.94
N GLY A 200 -15.67 6.66 0.35
CA GLY A 200 -16.15 5.50 1.12
C GLY A 200 -15.02 4.53 1.46
N GLU A 201 -15.35 3.28 1.76
CA GLU A 201 -14.37 2.27 2.15
C GLU A 201 -13.41 1.96 1.00
N LEU A 202 -12.12 1.97 1.33
CA LEU A 202 -11.02 1.64 0.42
C LEU A 202 -10.38 0.32 0.85
N PHE A 203 -9.98 -0.47 -0.13
CA PHE A 203 -9.26 -1.72 0.11
C PHE A 203 -7.81 -1.47 0.52
N MET A 204 -7.16 -0.50 -0.14
CA MET A 204 -5.74 -0.21 0.03
C MET A 204 -5.44 1.27 -0.20
N ILE A 205 -4.53 1.80 0.59
CA ILE A 205 -3.83 3.05 0.31
C ILE A 205 -2.34 2.73 0.18
N TRP A 206 -1.80 3.05 -1.00
CA TRP A 206 -0.42 2.80 -1.35
C TRP A 206 0.35 4.11 -1.44
N PHE A 207 1.28 4.33 -0.51
CA PHE A 207 2.27 5.40 -0.58
C PHE A 207 3.53 4.84 -1.23
N ASP A 208 3.74 5.13 -2.50
CA ASP A 208 4.90 4.63 -3.24
C ASP A 208 6.19 5.25 -2.74
N GLY A 209 7.20 4.39 -2.51
CA GLY A 209 8.40 4.79 -1.81
C GLY A 209 8.22 5.10 -0.33
N GLY A 210 7.01 4.84 0.19
CA GLY A 210 6.62 5.03 1.59
C GLY A 210 6.03 6.40 1.90
N ALA A 211 5.44 6.49 3.09
CA ALA A 211 5.17 7.72 3.80
C ALA A 211 6.30 7.90 4.84
N ASP A 212 6.97 9.04 4.83
CA ASP A 212 8.13 9.30 5.67
C ASP A 212 7.80 9.30 7.17
N ASP A 213 8.82 9.15 8.00
CA ASP A 213 8.70 9.34 9.44
C ASP A 213 8.28 10.79 9.75
N PRO A 214 7.17 11.02 10.47
CA PRO A 214 6.74 12.37 10.83
C PRO A 214 7.74 13.13 11.69
N LYS A 215 8.67 12.46 12.38
CA LYS A 215 9.80 13.09 13.09
C LYS A 215 10.87 13.64 12.14
N GLY A 216 10.88 13.16 10.91
CA GLY A 216 11.72 13.68 9.84
C GLY A 216 11.07 14.87 9.14
N MET A 217 11.07 14.85 7.80
CA MET A 217 10.59 15.95 6.96
C MET A 217 9.21 15.69 6.36
N GLY A 218 8.75 14.45 6.37
CA GLY A 218 7.52 14.02 5.70
C GLY A 218 6.23 14.29 6.49
N PRO A 219 5.07 14.09 5.83
CA PRO A 219 3.75 14.24 6.44
C PRO A 219 3.43 13.08 7.39
N ASP A 220 2.56 13.33 8.37
CA ASP A 220 2.05 12.33 9.31
C ASP A 220 0.69 11.80 8.83
N VAL A 221 0.71 10.79 7.96
CA VAL A 221 -0.50 10.30 7.30
C VAL A 221 -1.08 9.03 7.93
N GLU A 222 -0.31 8.27 8.68
CA GLU A 222 -0.77 7.01 9.29
C GLU A 222 -1.94 7.22 10.26
N PRO A 223 -1.94 8.20 11.19
CA PRO A 223 -3.08 8.47 12.06
C PRO A 223 -4.37 8.83 11.31
N ILE A 224 -4.22 9.47 10.13
CA ILE A 224 -5.35 9.84 9.27
C ILE A 224 -5.98 8.58 8.69
N VAL A 225 -5.16 7.69 8.12
CA VAL A 225 -5.65 6.42 7.56
C VAL A 225 -6.25 5.56 8.65
N ASN A 226 -5.59 5.41 9.80
CA ASN A 226 -6.11 4.64 10.95
C ASN A 226 -7.47 5.14 11.42
N LYS A 227 -7.69 6.46 11.39
CA LYS A 227 -8.95 7.08 11.84
C LYS A 227 -10.09 6.90 10.84
N TYR A 228 -9.84 7.12 9.55
CA TYR A 228 -10.90 7.22 8.55
C TYR A 228 -11.06 5.95 7.71
N GLN A 229 -10.04 5.10 7.67
CA GLN A 229 -9.98 3.85 6.90
C GLN A 229 -9.39 2.70 7.74
N PRO A 230 -9.97 2.35 8.90
CA PRO A 230 -9.37 1.41 9.86
C PRO A 230 -9.19 -0.02 9.30
N ASN A 231 -9.94 -0.39 8.28
CA ASN A 231 -9.89 -1.70 7.63
C ASN A 231 -9.10 -1.69 6.31
N CYS A 232 -8.49 -0.56 5.97
CA CYS A 232 -7.72 -0.39 4.75
C CYS A 232 -6.30 -0.91 4.93
N LEU A 233 -5.77 -1.56 3.91
CA LEU A 233 -4.35 -1.87 3.84
C LEU A 233 -3.54 -0.58 3.69
N PHE A 234 -2.56 -0.42 4.57
CA PHE A 234 -1.63 0.70 4.55
C PHE A 234 -0.26 0.23 4.06
N TYR A 235 0.20 0.80 2.98
CA TYR A 235 1.54 0.55 2.45
C TYR A 235 2.20 1.88 2.10
N HIS A 236 3.29 2.27 2.73
CA HIS A 236 3.88 1.89 4.04
C HIS A 236 4.57 3.12 4.65
N ASN A 237 4.97 3.02 5.92
CA ASN A 237 5.92 3.92 6.55
C ASN A 237 6.88 3.11 7.45
N VAL A 238 7.70 3.80 8.27
CA VAL A 238 8.66 3.14 9.18
C VAL A 238 7.98 2.39 10.32
N SER A 239 6.72 2.71 10.66
CA SER A 239 5.97 2.15 11.79
C SER A 239 4.92 1.14 11.38
N ARG A 240 4.46 1.14 10.12
CA ARG A 240 3.43 0.24 9.63
C ARG A 240 3.64 -0.15 8.17
N ALA A 241 3.56 -1.44 7.90
CA ALA A 241 3.46 -1.99 6.56
C ALA A 241 2.57 -3.23 6.62
N ASP A 242 1.35 -3.14 6.10
CA ASP A 242 0.41 -4.27 6.15
C ASP A 242 0.73 -5.34 5.11
N LEU A 243 1.54 -5.00 4.12
CA LEU A 243 2.04 -5.89 3.09
C LEU A 243 3.47 -5.51 2.73
N ARG A 244 4.16 -6.41 2.03
CA ARG A 244 5.50 -6.19 1.51
C ARG A 244 5.49 -6.13 0.00
N TRP A 245 6.27 -5.22 -0.57
CA TRP A 245 6.61 -5.30 -1.98
C TRP A 245 7.67 -6.38 -2.16
N GLY A 246 7.24 -7.54 -2.64
CA GLY A 246 8.08 -8.74 -2.71
C GLY A 246 8.93 -8.84 -3.97
N GLY A 247 8.70 -7.97 -4.95
CA GLY A 247 9.34 -8.01 -6.25
C GLY A 247 10.50 -7.01 -6.41
N SER A 248 10.93 -6.92 -7.64
CA SER A 248 11.77 -5.87 -8.17
C SER A 248 11.04 -5.22 -9.34
N GLU A 249 11.53 -4.11 -9.87
CA GLU A 249 11.01 -3.53 -11.12
C GLU A 249 11.09 -4.51 -12.31
N SER A 250 11.88 -5.57 -12.20
CA SER A 250 11.94 -6.66 -13.18
C SER A 250 10.85 -7.73 -13.01
N GLY A 251 9.97 -7.60 -12.01
CA GLY A 251 8.88 -8.55 -11.74
C GLY A 251 9.35 -9.87 -11.13
N THR A 252 10.54 -9.92 -10.53
CA THR A 252 11.07 -11.13 -9.89
C THR A 252 10.96 -11.06 -8.38
N VAL A 253 10.73 -12.23 -7.76
CA VAL A 253 10.71 -12.41 -6.31
C VAL A 253 11.78 -13.42 -5.92
N GLY A 254 12.52 -13.15 -4.83
CA GLY A 254 13.53 -14.09 -4.35
C GLY A 254 12.90 -15.37 -3.78
N TYR A 255 13.67 -16.43 -3.80
CA TYR A 255 13.27 -17.72 -3.24
C TYR A 255 14.29 -18.17 -2.15
N PRO A 256 13.83 -18.65 -1.01
CA PRO A 256 12.44 -18.76 -0.53
C PRO A 256 11.83 -17.40 -0.16
N CYS A 257 10.51 -17.27 -0.32
CA CYS A 257 9.75 -16.08 0.02
C CYS A 257 8.86 -16.37 1.24
N TRP A 258 9.07 -15.66 2.35
CA TRP A 258 8.34 -15.87 3.59
C TRP A 258 7.23 -14.86 3.79
N SER A 259 6.13 -15.27 4.41
CA SER A 259 5.00 -14.40 4.72
C SER A 259 5.25 -13.44 5.88
N THR A 260 6.28 -13.68 6.69
CA THR A 260 6.68 -12.81 7.80
C THR A 260 7.93 -12.03 7.44
N PHE A 261 8.08 -10.84 8.01
CA PHE A 261 9.15 -9.92 7.70
C PHE A 261 9.68 -9.19 8.93
N PRO A 262 11.00 -8.86 9.02
CA PRO A 262 11.57 -8.12 10.14
C PRO A 262 10.96 -6.72 10.27
N TYR A 263 10.71 -6.32 11.51
CA TYR A 263 10.29 -4.98 11.87
C TYR A 263 11.47 -4.20 12.52
N PRO A 264 11.67 -2.91 12.30
CA PRO A 264 10.84 -2.02 11.48
C PRO A 264 10.98 -2.28 9.98
N TYR A 265 9.88 -2.08 9.27
CA TYR A 265 9.85 -2.20 7.83
C TYR A 265 10.61 -1.04 7.17
N SER A 266 11.39 -1.36 6.13
CA SER A 266 12.00 -0.35 5.26
C SER A 266 11.87 -0.78 3.81
N HIS A 267 11.90 0.18 2.88
CA HIS A 267 11.84 -0.14 1.46
C HIS A 267 13.02 -1.03 1.02
N SER A 268 14.21 -0.76 1.52
CA SER A 268 15.37 -1.62 1.29
C SER A 268 15.16 -3.02 1.84
N ASN A 269 14.55 -3.17 3.02
CA ASN A 269 14.21 -4.48 3.55
C ASN A 269 13.17 -5.22 2.69
N ALA A 270 12.25 -4.50 2.04
CA ALA A 270 11.25 -5.11 1.17
C ALA A 270 11.86 -5.68 -0.10
N THR A 271 12.83 -4.98 -0.68
CA THR A 271 13.50 -5.38 -1.92
C THR A 271 14.73 -6.23 -1.69
N ASP A 272 15.59 -5.82 -0.76
CA ASP A 272 16.86 -6.47 -0.49
C ASP A 272 16.74 -7.61 0.50
N GLY A 273 15.75 -7.57 1.39
CA GLY A 273 15.43 -8.64 2.33
C GLY A 273 15.05 -9.96 1.65
N VAL A 274 14.59 -9.88 0.40
CA VAL A 274 14.40 -11.08 -0.44
C VAL A 274 15.74 -11.73 -0.80
N GLN A 275 16.79 -10.97 -0.84
CA GLN A 275 18.16 -11.46 -1.11
C GLN A 275 18.91 -11.88 0.15
N ASP A 276 18.60 -11.30 1.30
CA ASP A 276 19.21 -11.61 2.57
C ASP A 276 18.27 -12.46 3.44
N HIS A 277 18.23 -13.75 3.13
CA HIS A 277 17.40 -14.74 3.86
C HIS A 277 17.73 -14.82 5.36
N ASN A 278 18.92 -14.37 5.77
CA ASN A 278 19.31 -14.39 7.19
C ASN A 278 18.61 -13.29 8.00
N LYS A 279 18.03 -12.30 7.34
CA LYS A 279 17.24 -11.25 7.98
C LYS A 279 15.75 -11.54 8.02
N LEU A 280 15.31 -12.61 7.35
CA LEU A 280 13.92 -13.03 7.43
C LEU A 280 13.68 -13.62 8.80
N LEU A 281 12.59 -13.20 9.44
CA LEU A 281 12.21 -13.77 10.72
C LEU A 281 11.92 -15.25 10.58
N ALA A 282 12.40 -16.01 11.57
CA ALA A 282 12.05 -17.41 11.69
C ALA A 282 10.52 -17.53 11.81
N HIS A 283 9.99 -18.65 11.35
CA HIS A 283 8.59 -18.99 11.50
C HIS A 283 8.16 -18.80 12.96
N GLY A 284 7.18 -17.94 13.20
CA GLY A 284 6.61 -17.73 14.53
C GLY A 284 7.09 -16.48 15.28
N ASP A 285 7.84 -15.59 14.65
CA ASP A 285 8.20 -14.32 15.29
C ASP A 285 7.00 -13.36 15.26
N PRO A 286 6.45 -12.95 16.44
CA PRO A 286 5.26 -12.13 16.52
C PRO A 286 5.47 -10.68 16.09
N GLU A 287 6.71 -10.19 16.03
CA GLU A 287 7.02 -8.80 15.71
C GLU A 287 7.12 -8.51 14.21
N GLY A 288 7.01 -9.53 13.38
CA GLY A 288 7.37 -9.43 11.97
C GLY A 288 6.29 -9.76 10.96
N LEU A 289 5.01 -9.57 11.27
CA LEU A 289 3.96 -9.91 10.34
C LEU A 289 3.83 -8.86 9.21
N SER A 290 4.43 -9.13 8.08
CA SER A 290 4.11 -8.51 6.81
C SER A 290 3.80 -9.59 5.78
N LEU A 291 2.65 -9.53 5.12
CA LEU A 291 2.27 -10.50 4.10
C LEU A 291 3.02 -10.19 2.81
N ILE A 292 3.52 -11.24 2.18
CA ILE A 292 4.05 -11.19 0.81
C ILE A 292 2.96 -11.68 -0.11
N HIS A 293 2.72 -10.94 -1.17
CA HIS A 293 1.93 -11.41 -2.30
C HIS A 293 2.88 -11.72 -3.45
N ILE A 294 2.77 -12.93 -3.97
CA ILE A 294 3.51 -13.41 -5.14
C ILE A 294 2.62 -13.25 -6.36
#